data_46872e714bb75f82f0a960a3eee85046
#
_entry.id   46872e714bb75f82f0a960a3eee85046
#
_cell.length_a   1.000
_cell.length_b   1.000
_cell.length_c   1.000
_cell.angle_alpha   90.00
_cell.angle_beta   90.00
_cell.angle_gamma   90.00
#
_symmetry.space_group_name_H-M   'P 1'
#
loop_
_entity.id
_entity.type
_entity.pdbx_description
1 polymer ?
#
loop_
_entity_poly.entity_id
_entity_poly.type
_entity_poly.pdbx_seq_one_letter_code
_entity_poly.pdbx_strand_id
1 'polypeptide(L)'
;MKRFFALYSIVASILAVTTVSAQDVVTTKDSRVSNFEVSRANGKLTIDMDIDISTLDIGSDETFVITPVIINDNNIEKLAAIEVMGRRAYLYSQRNDAQTVTDNPFYSQRKAKRAERKAGQKQSVEYNATTNFAEWMRGGKVQLNMGSCGCDPWVEYVGTDDAGDVGQEIYNPSYICSYIAPEPEPIKVRNESHSAYINFWVDRYEILEKYKNNATELAGIIESITKVDDDEDLTITSITIEGWASPEATEYHNKVLSENRANSLANYVSKKTGVERNLIEAIGCGEDWDGLRELVDATPGLYKRDKVYEILNSNLSLDQKDYRLSQLQPSDIYARLMNEMYPKLRRNDYKIIYEVRNFDLEEARRLIHETPEKLSVDEIYKVAGSYEEGSKEYNFAIETAAKVYPTDVPAMVNYVRHLVAEGKLNEALSELQRSKRDDKDIQAVEGYVYLLKGEYDVARGFIEAAAAAGSEDAKHNLAELDKYEQSL
;
A
#
# COMPACT_ATOMS: atom_id res chain seq x y z
N MET A 1 24.95 15.23 31.56
CA MET A 1 24.47 16.38 30.76
C MET A 1 25.27 16.46 29.48
N LYS A 2 24.84 15.77 28.45
CA LYS A 2 25.33 15.97 27.07
C LYS A 2 24.10 16.11 26.19
N ARG A 3 24.03 17.21 25.49
CA ARG A 3 22.92 17.67 24.69
C ARG A 3 22.79 16.76 23.46
N PHE A 4 21.65 16.14 23.30
CA PHE A 4 21.22 15.56 22.04
C PHE A 4 20.92 16.73 21.08
N PHE A 5 21.74 16.92 20.07
CA PHE A 5 21.40 17.71 18.91
C PHE A 5 20.54 16.82 18.00
N ALA A 6 19.24 17.04 18.05
CA ALA A 6 18.39 16.63 16.96
C ALA A 6 18.75 17.51 15.76
N LEU A 7 19.44 16.95 14.79
CA LEU A 7 19.51 17.52 13.45
C LEU A 7 18.14 17.35 12.80
N TYR A 8 17.24 18.29 13.04
CA TYR A 8 16.14 18.55 12.14
C TYR A 8 16.76 19.09 10.86
N SER A 9 16.93 18.24 9.85
CA SER A 9 16.97 18.70 8.48
C SER A 9 15.61 19.30 8.17
N ILE A 10 15.49 20.59 8.39
CA ILE A 10 14.44 21.39 7.78
C ILE A 10 14.79 21.37 6.29
N VAL A 11 14.29 20.37 5.59
CA VAL A 11 14.03 20.51 4.16
C VAL A 11 12.91 21.53 4.12
N ALA A 12 13.30 22.79 3.91
CA ALA A 12 12.37 23.82 3.51
C ALA A 12 11.69 23.28 2.24
N SER A 13 10.50 22.76 2.38
CA SER A 13 9.56 22.54 1.29
C SER A 13 9.24 23.92 0.75
N ILE A 14 10.10 24.42 -0.13
CA ILE A 14 9.67 25.41 -1.08
C ILE A 14 8.56 24.71 -1.84
N LEU A 15 7.32 25.09 -1.58
CA LEU A 15 6.25 24.95 -2.54
C LEU A 15 6.73 25.72 -3.79
N ALA A 16 7.51 25.08 -4.62
CA ALA A 16 7.55 25.39 -6.01
C ALA A 16 6.18 24.92 -6.55
N VAL A 17 5.18 25.79 -6.43
CA VAL A 17 4.26 25.95 -7.53
C VAL A 17 5.18 26.22 -8.71
N THR A 18 5.53 25.21 -9.47
CA THR A 18 6.01 25.38 -10.81
C THR A 18 4.79 25.73 -11.66
N THR A 19 4.25 26.93 -11.44
CA THR A 19 4.05 27.76 -12.62
C THR A 19 5.39 27.59 -13.34
N VAL A 20 5.40 26.97 -14.52
CA VAL A 20 6.48 27.24 -15.47
C VAL A 20 6.55 28.75 -15.45
N SER A 21 7.46 29.28 -14.64
CA SER A 21 7.70 30.69 -14.57
C SER A 21 7.91 31.06 -15.99
N ALA A 22 7.23 32.12 -16.41
CA ALA A 22 7.55 32.80 -17.62
C ALA A 22 9.06 32.69 -17.77
N GLN A 23 9.53 31.81 -18.67
CA GLN A 23 10.95 31.76 -18.98
C GLN A 23 11.28 33.19 -19.28
N ASP A 24 12.33 33.69 -18.66
CA ASP A 24 12.85 34.99 -18.97
C ASP A 24 12.75 35.13 -20.49
N VAL A 25 11.84 35.99 -20.91
CA VAL A 25 11.64 36.30 -22.32
C VAL A 25 13.00 36.69 -22.81
N VAL A 26 13.69 35.81 -23.53
CA VAL A 26 14.82 36.20 -24.33
C VAL A 26 14.18 37.11 -25.36
N THR A 27 14.04 38.36 -24.97
CA THR A 27 13.65 39.42 -25.87
C THR A 27 14.75 39.55 -26.92
N THR A 28 14.63 38.73 -27.95
CA THR A 28 15.10 39.18 -29.24
C THR A 28 14.29 40.45 -29.50
N LYS A 29 14.93 41.52 -29.81
CA LYS A 29 14.49 42.92 -29.78
C LYS A 29 13.20 43.23 -30.56
N ASP A 30 12.49 42.24 -31.14
CA ASP A 30 11.33 42.32 -32.04
C ASP A 30 10.29 41.22 -31.87
N SER A 31 10.23 40.51 -30.73
CA SER A 31 9.17 39.49 -30.54
C SER A 31 7.81 40.15 -30.41
N ARG A 32 6.84 39.76 -31.27
CA ARG A 32 5.44 40.17 -31.22
C ARG A 32 4.65 39.46 -30.11
N VAL A 33 5.26 38.53 -29.39
CA VAL A 33 4.61 37.67 -28.41
C VAL A 33 4.93 38.12 -27.01
N SER A 34 3.90 38.16 -26.15
CA SER A 34 4.01 38.33 -24.70
C SER A 34 3.06 37.33 -24.01
N ASN A 35 3.25 37.13 -22.70
CA ASN A 35 2.46 36.21 -21.87
C ASN A 35 2.35 34.78 -22.50
N PHE A 36 3.47 34.28 -23.01
CA PHE A 36 3.51 32.96 -23.63
C PHE A 36 3.54 31.88 -22.54
N GLU A 37 2.52 31.03 -22.56
CA GLU A 37 2.40 29.89 -21.67
C GLU A 37 2.05 28.63 -22.45
N VAL A 38 2.66 27.51 -22.05
CA VAL A 38 2.34 26.18 -22.57
C VAL A 38 1.95 25.29 -21.42
N SER A 39 0.77 24.67 -21.49
CA SER A 39 0.29 23.72 -20.49
C SER A 39 -0.10 22.40 -21.13
N ARG A 40 0.09 21.31 -20.40
CA ARG A 40 -0.32 19.96 -20.81
C ARG A 40 -1.25 19.38 -19.78
N ALA A 41 -2.35 18.83 -20.24
CA ALA A 41 -3.30 18.11 -19.41
C ALA A 41 -4.11 17.12 -20.24
N ASN A 42 -4.31 15.90 -19.75
CA ASN A 42 -5.18 14.90 -20.37
C ASN A 42 -4.84 14.62 -21.87
N GLY A 43 -3.54 14.50 -22.18
CA GLY A 43 -3.08 14.22 -23.56
C GLY A 43 -3.28 15.39 -24.53
N LYS A 44 -3.54 16.59 -24.03
CA LYS A 44 -3.68 17.82 -24.82
C LYS A 44 -2.60 18.82 -24.46
N LEU A 45 -2.17 19.58 -25.47
CA LEU A 45 -1.30 20.72 -25.35
C LEU A 45 -2.10 21.99 -25.57
N THR A 46 -2.06 22.92 -24.63
CA THR A 46 -2.70 24.22 -24.71
C THR A 46 -1.63 25.30 -24.75
N ILE A 47 -1.75 26.22 -25.68
CA ILE A 47 -0.85 27.36 -25.88
C ILE A 47 -1.66 28.64 -25.68
N ASP A 48 -1.23 29.45 -24.73
CA ASP A 48 -1.76 30.78 -24.45
C ASP A 48 -0.70 31.82 -24.74
N MET A 49 -1.07 32.91 -25.40
CA MET A 49 -0.15 34.03 -25.66
C MET A 49 -0.91 35.26 -26.09
N ASP A 50 -0.27 36.42 -25.94
CA ASP A 50 -0.71 37.70 -26.50
C ASP A 50 0.16 38.08 -27.69
N ILE A 51 -0.47 38.38 -28.83
CA ILE A 51 0.21 38.71 -30.07
C ILE A 51 0.03 40.22 -30.37
N ASP A 52 1.11 40.99 -30.32
CA ASP A 52 1.10 42.40 -30.68
C ASP A 52 0.95 42.60 -32.20
N ILE A 53 -0.14 43.21 -32.58
CA ILE A 53 -0.45 43.57 -33.97
C ILE A 53 -0.30 45.07 -34.28
N SER A 54 0.24 45.85 -33.31
CA SER A 54 0.31 47.30 -33.37
C SER A 54 1.13 47.85 -34.55
N THR A 55 2.17 47.10 -34.93
CA THR A 55 3.10 47.48 -36.01
C THR A 55 2.67 47.00 -37.39
N LEU A 56 1.56 46.24 -37.47
CA LEU A 56 1.07 45.82 -38.78
C LEU A 56 0.43 46.98 -39.54
N ASP A 57 0.97 47.29 -40.72
CA ASP A 57 0.36 48.22 -41.66
C ASP A 57 -0.45 47.41 -42.68
N ILE A 58 -1.76 47.51 -42.61
CA ILE A 58 -2.70 46.72 -43.35
C ILE A 58 -3.67 47.62 -44.09
N GLY A 59 -3.71 47.50 -45.41
CA GLY A 59 -4.69 48.21 -46.25
C GLY A 59 -6.13 47.89 -45.88
N SER A 60 -7.05 48.79 -46.17
CA SER A 60 -8.47 48.64 -45.79
C SER A 60 -9.12 47.33 -46.28
N ASP A 61 -8.69 46.82 -47.41
CA ASP A 61 -9.22 45.62 -48.12
C ASP A 61 -8.27 44.42 -47.93
N GLU A 62 -7.20 44.55 -47.21
CA GLU A 62 -6.19 43.52 -46.99
C GLU A 62 -6.41 42.73 -45.70
N THR A 63 -5.89 41.50 -45.70
CA THR A 63 -5.85 40.59 -44.56
C THR A 63 -4.42 40.12 -44.32
N PHE A 64 -3.97 40.20 -43.09
CA PHE A 64 -2.72 39.62 -42.64
C PHE A 64 -3.02 38.36 -41.80
N VAL A 65 -2.40 37.25 -42.17
CA VAL A 65 -2.63 35.98 -41.52
C VAL A 65 -1.45 35.58 -40.65
N ILE A 66 -1.71 35.28 -39.38
CA ILE A 66 -0.73 34.79 -38.45
C ILE A 66 -1.16 33.36 -38.07
N THR A 67 -0.32 32.37 -38.40
CA THR A 67 -0.59 30.98 -38.07
C THR A 67 0.45 30.47 -37.09
N PRO A 68 0.10 30.29 -35.81
CA PRO A 68 0.99 29.60 -34.90
C PRO A 68 1.17 28.14 -35.31
N VAL A 69 2.42 27.69 -35.33
CA VAL A 69 2.81 26.33 -35.64
C VAL A 69 3.72 25.77 -34.57
N ILE A 70 3.52 24.52 -34.21
CA ILE A 70 4.48 23.76 -33.38
C ILE A 70 5.39 23.06 -34.38
N ILE A 71 6.71 23.25 -34.22
CA ILE A 71 7.71 22.65 -35.10
C ILE A 71 8.78 21.94 -34.28
N ASN A 72 9.10 20.70 -34.64
CA ASN A 72 10.26 19.98 -34.11
C ASN A 72 10.78 19.05 -35.22
N ASP A 73 12.04 19.23 -35.59
CA ASP A 73 12.70 18.58 -36.73
C ASP A 73 11.86 18.73 -38.02
N ASN A 74 11.35 17.63 -38.54
CA ASN A 74 10.54 17.61 -39.78
C ASN A 74 9.04 17.58 -39.52
N ASN A 75 8.61 17.66 -38.28
CA ASN A 75 7.19 17.60 -37.91
C ASN A 75 6.65 19.00 -37.66
N ILE A 76 5.44 19.25 -38.17
CA ILE A 76 4.75 20.53 -38.01
C ILE A 76 3.28 20.28 -37.70
N GLU A 77 2.79 20.93 -36.65
CA GLU A 77 1.36 21.01 -36.30
C GLU A 77 0.91 22.47 -36.44
N LYS A 78 -0.07 22.71 -37.30
CA LYS A 78 -0.67 24.04 -37.50
C LYS A 78 -1.83 24.23 -36.53
N LEU A 79 -1.80 25.32 -35.78
CA LEU A 79 -2.89 25.71 -34.90
C LEU A 79 -3.88 26.64 -35.63
N ALA A 80 -4.93 27.07 -34.94
CA ALA A 80 -5.92 27.97 -35.51
C ALA A 80 -5.25 29.30 -35.90
N ALA A 81 -5.45 29.76 -37.11
CA ALA A 81 -4.89 31.00 -37.58
C ALA A 81 -5.60 32.24 -36.97
N ILE A 82 -4.90 33.37 -37.00
CA ILE A 82 -5.46 34.69 -36.69
C ILE A 82 -5.49 35.49 -38.02
N GLU A 83 -6.66 35.97 -38.38
CA GLU A 83 -6.85 36.87 -39.52
C GLU A 83 -6.96 38.29 -38.99
N VAL A 84 -5.90 39.10 -39.17
CA VAL A 84 -5.89 40.52 -38.86
C VAL A 84 -6.25 41.32 -40.09
N MET A 85 -7.38 41.99 -40.05
CA MET A 85 -8.01 42.57 -41.25
C MET A 85 -8.06 44.08 -41.18
N GLY A 86 -7.90 44.74 -42.35
CA GLY A 86 -8.29 46.10 -42.51
C GLY A 86 -9.80 46.28 -42.40
N ARG A 87 -10.27 47.52 -42.20
CA ARG A 87 -11.66 47.80 -41.86
C ARG A 87 -12.68 47.26 -42.86
N ARG A 88 -12.45 47.38 -44.16
CA ARG A 88 -13.43 46.86 -45.18
C ARG A 88 -13.42 45.34 -45.22
N ALA A 89 -12.27 44.73 -45.20
CA ALA A 89 -12.13 43.27 -45.16
C ALA A 89 -12.79 42.72 -43.92
N TYR A 90 -12.63 43.31 -42.74
CA TYR A 90 -13.25 42.90 -41.49
C TYR A 90 -14.80 43.02 -41.54
N LEU A 91 -15.35 44.14 -42.01
CA LEU A 91 -16.78 44.33 -42.17
C LEU A 91 -17.42 43.36 -43.16
N TYR A 92 -16.67 43.02 -44.23
CA TYR A 92 -17.08 42.03 -45.19
C TYR A 92 -17.11 40.63 -44.60
N SER A 93 -16.07 40.26 -43.82
CA SER A 93 -15.99 38.97 -43.13
C SER A 93 -17.08 38.75 -42.08
N GLN A 94 -17.58 39.82 -41.45
CA GLN A 94 -18.71 39.76 -40.50
C GLN A 94 -20.05 39.48 -41.20
N ARG A 95 -20.20 39.85 -42.45
CA ARG A 95 -21.44 39.67 -43.23
C ARG A 95 -21.48 38.35 -44.00
N ASN A 96 -20.31 37.88 -44.39
CA ASN A 96 -20.14 36.63 -45.14
C ASN A 96 -19.30 35.70 -44.30
N ASP A 97 -19.85 34.55 -43.92
CA ASP A 97 -19.08 33.49 -43.29
C ASP A 97 -18.20 32.80 -44.35
N ALA A 98 -17.29 33.60 -44.95
CA ALA A 98 -16.40 33.11 -45.99
C ALA A 98 -15.58 31.97 -45.45
N GLN A 99 -15.75 30.78 -46.02
CA GLN A 99 -14.94 29.61 -45.72
C GLN A 99 -13.48 29.96 -45.92
N THR A 100 -12.69 29.73 -44.91
CA THR A 100 -11.22 29.73 -44.98
C THR A 100 -10.81 28.82 -46.12
N VAL A 101 -9.94 29.27 -47.02
CA VAL A 101 -9.46 28.49 -48.18
C VAL A 101 -8.73 27.27 -47.64
N THR A 102 -9.32 26.08 -47.83
CA THR A 102 -8.86 24.82 -47.20
C THR A 102 -7.50 24.36 -47.68
N ASP A 103 -7.05 24.80 -48.83
CA ASP A 103 -5.79 24.37 -49.46
C ASP A 103 -4.64 25.36 -49.27
N ASN A 104 -4.82 26.38 -48.47
CA ASN A 104 -3.79 27.37 -48.19
C ASN A 104 -2.80 26.85 -47.11
N PRO A 105 -1.49 26.91 -47.34
CA PRO A 105 -0.48 26.43 -46.37
C PRO A 105 -0.49 27.15 -45.04
N PHE A 106 -1.12 28.33 -44.95
CA PHE A 106 -1.26 29.11 -43.70
C PHE A 106 -2.42 28.68 -42.84
N TYR A 107 -3.39 27.94 -43.33
CA TYR A 107 -4.58 27.57 -42.57
C TYR A 107 -4.52 26.12 -42.07
N SER A 108 -4.96 25.92 -40.84
CA SER A 108 -5.34 24.62 -40.34
C SER A 108 -6.82 24.37 -40.63
N GLN A 109 -7.31 23.15 -40.43
CA GLN A 109 -8.74 22.83 -40.51
C GLN A 109 -9.58 23.51 -39.40
N ARG A 110 -8.94 24.26 -38.49
CA ARG A 110 -9.59 24.94 -37.37
C ARG A 110 -10.04 26.34 -37.78
N LYS A 111 -11.18 26.79 -37.24
CA LYS A 111 -11.73 28.11 -37.50
C LYS A 111 -10.76 29.20 -37.03
N ALA A 112 -10.41 30.14 -37.92
CA ALA A 112 -9.52 31.25 -37.63
C ALA A 112 -10.19 32.28 -36.69
N LYS A 113 -9.38 32.91 -35.80
CA LYS A 113 -9.80 34.07 -35.02
C LYS A 113 -9.65 35.34 -35.87
N ARG A 114 -10.63 36.22 -35.84
CA ARG A 114 -10.63 37.47 -36.67
C ARG A 114 -10.47 38.71 -35.82
N ALA A 115 -9.60 39.62 -36.19
CA ALA A 115 -9.37 40.90 -35.53
C ALA A 115 -9.32 42.04 -36.53
N GLU A 116 -9.99 43.19 -36.25
CA GLU A 116 -9.86 44.43 -37.03
C GLU A 116 -8.59 45.15 -36.59
N ARG A 117 -7.68 45.49 -37.53
CA ARG A 117 -6.55 46.38 -37.28
C ARG A 117 -7.00 47.83 -37.31
N LYS A 118 -6.86 48.53 -36.22
CA LYS A 118 -7.15 49.96 -36.08
C LYS A 118 -5.86 50.76 -36.21
N ALA A 119 -5.64 51.42 -37.35
CA ALA A 119 -4.42 52.18 -37.63
C ALA A 119 -4.10 53.18 -36.52
N GLY A 120 -2.83 53.26 -36.14
CA GLY A 120 -2.32 54.20 -35.13
C GLY A 120 -2.65 53.79 -33.67
N GLN A 121 -3.32 52.66 -33.43
CA GLN A 121 -3.62 52.16 -32.08
C GLN A 121 -2.72 51.01 -31.67
N LYS A 122 -2.32 50.96 -30.38
CA LYS A 122 -1.71 49.77 -29.80
C LYS A 122 -2.78 48.71 -29.68
N GLN A 123 -2.55 47.51 -30.18
CA GLN A 123 -3.49 46.37 -30.19
C GLN A 123 -2.74 45.07 -29.98
N SER A 124 -3.30 44.23 -29.14
CA SER A 124 -2.89 42.85 -28.94
C SER A 124 -4.07 41.90 -29.17
N VAL A 125 -3.79 40.69 -29.60
CA VAL A 125 -4.79 39.61 -29.76
C VAL A 125 -4.46 38.52 -28.79
N GLU A 126 -5.31 38.33 -27.77
CA GLU A 126 -5.24 37.17 -26.90
C GLU A 126 -5.48 35.92 -27.74
N TYR A 127 -4.57 34.97 -27.66
CA TYR A 127 -4.62 33.71 -28.39
C TYR A 127 -4.60 32.53 -27.44
N ASN A 128 -5.57 31.64 -27.58
CA ASN A 128 -5.62 30.36 -26.90
C ASN A 128 -5.93 29.27 -27.92
N ALA A 129 -5.12 28.21 -27.95
CA ALA A 129 -5.34 27.06 -28.81
C ALA A 129 -4.94 25.78 -28.11
N THR A 130 -5.78 24.74 -28.27
CA THR A 130 -5.52 23.41 -27.76
C THR A 130 -5.41 22.41 -28.90
N THR A 131 -4.39 21.55 -28.85
CA THR A 131 -4.22 20.43 -29.79
C THR A 131 -3.98 19.13 -29.02
N ASN A 132 -4.08 17.97 -29.67
CA ASN A 132 -3.67 16.72 -29.07
C ASN A 132 -2.14 16.72 -28.98
N PHE A 133 -1.62 16.41 -27.81
CA PHE A 133 -0.18 16.29 -27.64
C PHE A 133 0.34 15.04 -28.32
N ALA A 134 1.44 15.18 -29.02
CA ALA A 134 2.21 14.06 -29.58
C ALA A 134 3.65 14.17 -29.11
N GLU A 135 4.32 13.04 -28.84
CA GLU A 135 5.68 13.02 -28.29
C GLU A 135 6.71 13.84 -29.08
N TRP A 136 6.55 13.91 -30.40
CA TRP A 136 7.45 14.73 -31.24
C TRP A 136 7.36 16.24 -30.94
N MET A 137 6.27 16.69 -30.31
CA MET A 137 6.11 18.13 -29.94
C MET A 137 6.98 18.51 -28.74
N ARG A 138 7.48 17.53 -27.99
CA ARG A 138 8.33 17.74 -26.83
C ARG A 138 9.65 18.38 -27.23
N GLY A 139 10.01 19.47 -26.57
CA GLY A 139 11.19 20.25 -26.92
C GLY A 139 11.12 20.98 -28.27
N GLY A 140 9.95 20.98 -28.91
CA GLY A 140 9.71 21.76 -30.10
C GLY A 140 9.55 23.26 -29.83
N LYS A 141 9.47 24.02 -30.90
CA LYS A 141 9.25 25.47 -30.86
C LYS A 141 7.85 25.82 -31.34
N VAL A 142 7.30 26.89 -30.79
CA VAL A 142 6.12 27.55 -31.32
C VAL A 142 6.57 28.74 -32.14
N GLN A 143 6.21 28.73 -33.41
CA GLN A 143 6.53 29.82 -34.33
C GLN A 143 5.27 30.43 -34.90
N LEU A 144 5.30 31.72 -35.23
CA LEU A 144 4.22 32.41 -35.92
C LEU A 144 4.58 32.57 -37.39
N ASN A 145 3.94 31.76 -38.24
CA ASN A 145 4.05 31.93 -39.71
C ASN A 145 3.13 33.06 -40.16
N MET A 146 3.70 34.05 -40.80
CA MET A 146 3.00 35.26 -41.20
C MET A 146 2.88 35.37 -42.70
N GLY A 147 1.73 35.83 -43.17
CA GLY A 147 1.46 36.06 -44.58
C GLY A 147 0.49 37.21 -44.78
N SER A 148 0.54 37.82 -45.97
CA SER A 148 -0.41 38.83 -46.37
C SER A 148 -1.26 38.36 -47.53
N CYS A 149 -2.51 38.82 -47.57
CA CYS A 149 -3.47 38.52 -48.59
C CYS A 149 -4.19 39.80 -48.99
N GLY A 150 -4.11 40.15 -50.28
CA GLY A 150 -4.81 41.27 -50.85
C GLY A 150 -6.21 40.86 -51.42
N CYS A 151 -6.48 41.33 -52.65
CA CYS A 151 -7.73 40.97 -53.37
C CYS A 151 -7.73 39.53 -53.94
N ASP A 152 -6.59 38.86 -53.92
CA ASP A 152 -6.41 37.47 -54.33
C ASP A 152 -6.52 36.55 -53.09
N PRO A 153 -7.17 35.39 -53.17
CA PRO A 153 -7.28 34.45 -52.06
C PRO A 153 -5.94 33.81 -51.62
N TRP A 154 -4.85 34.02 -52.35
CA TRP A 154 -3.53 33.53 -52.00
C TRP A 154 -2.88 34.35 -50.89
N VAL A 155 -2.36 33.67 -49.90
CA VAL A 155 -1.57 34.29 -48.85
C VAL A 155 -0.09 34.25 -49.27
N GLU A 156 0.51 35.40 -49.45
CA GLU A 156 1.95 35.53 -49.70
C GLU A 156 2.70 35.46 -48.37
N TYR A 157 3.72 34.60 -48.31
CA TYR A 157 4.54 34.44 -47.10
C TYR A 157 5.38 35.70 -46.86
N VAL A 158 5.29 36.22 -45.65
CA VAL A 158 6.00 37.46 -45.23
C VAL A 158 7.18 37.14 -44.31
N GLY A 159 7.04 36.15 -43.42
CA GLY A 159 8.09 35.79 -42.45
C GLY A 159 7.62 34.88 -41.32
N THR A 160 8.54 34.60 -40.43
CA THR A 160 8.30 33.78 -39.23
C THR A 160 8.90 34.50 -38.02
N ASP A 161 8.14 34.54 -36.92
CA ASP A 161 8.62 35.01 -35.61
C ASP A 161 8.59 33.81 -34.65
N ASP A 162 9.59 33.74 -33.76
CA ASP A 162 9.59 32.75 -32.66
C ASP A 162 8.67 33.24 -31.54
N ALA A 163 7.78 32.39 -31.08
CA ALA A 163 6.85 32.63 -29.97
C ALA A 163 7.37 32.12 -28.64
N GLY A 164 7.97 30.92 -28.65
CA GLY A 164 8.49 30.26 -27.46
C GLY A 164 8.73 28.77 -27.66
N ASP A 165 9.10 28.08 -26.59
CA ASP A 165 9.43 26.67 -26.65
C ASP A 165 8.32 25.81 -26.01
N VAL A 166 8.04 24.65 -26.61
CA VAL A 166 7.28 23.59 -25.97
C VAL A 166 8.22 22.87 -25.02
N GLY A 167 8.05 23.04 -23.71
CA GLY A 167 8.98 22.55 -22.70
C GLY A 167 9.35 21.06 -22.84
N GLN A 168 10.57 20.75 -22.45
CA GLN A 168 11.10 19.37 -22.49
C GLN A 168 10.81 18.55 -21.23
N GLU A 169 10.51 19.19 -20.10
CA GLU A 169 10.53 18.55 -18.80
C GLU A 169 9.29 17.67 -18.59
N ILE A 170 9.53 16.36 -18.47
CA ILE A 170 8.63 15.47 -17.77
C ILE A 170 8.81 15.74 -16.27
N TYR A 171 7.73 15.93 -15.55
CA TYR A 171 7.79 16.05 -14.10
C TYR A 171 8.51 14.82 -13.51
N ASN A 172 9.53 15.05 -12.69
CA ASN A 172 10.23 13.98 -11.99
C ASN A 172 9.67 13.88 -10.58
N PRO A 173 8.83 12.86 -10.27
CA PRO A 173 8.17 12.77 -8.98
C PRO A 173 9.16 12.44 -7.87
N SER A 174 8.90 12.98 -6.69
CA SER A 174 9.67 12.70 -5.47
C SER A 174 8.83 11.85 -4.52
N TYR A 175 8.87 10.54 -4.68
CA TYR A 175 8.15 9.62 -3.80
C TYR A 175 8.88 9.44 -2.47
N ILE A 176 8.09 9.29 -1.40
CA ILE A 176 8.61 9.15 -0.04
C ILE A 176 8.09 7.87 0.64
N CYS A 177 8.90 7.36 1.56
CA CYS A 177 8.51 6.37 2.55
C CYS A 177 9.22 6.74 3.86
N SER A 178 8.45 7.24 4.81
CA SER A 178 8.96 7.76 6.08
C SER A 178 9.36 6.64 7.05
N TYR A 179 10.36 6.91 7.87
CA TYR A 179 10.72 6.04 8.98
C TYR A 179 9.61 6.08 10.05
N ILE A 180 9.22 4.92 10.56
CA ILE A 180 8.28 4.79 11.67
C ILE A 180 9.04 4.34 12.91
N ALA A 181 9.05 5.19 13.94
CA ALA A 181 9.67 4.83 15.22
C ALA A 181 8.84 3.76 15.92
N PRO A 182 9.44 2.64 16.34
CA PRO A 182 8.75 1.66 17.18
C PRO A 182 8.33 2.28 18.52
N GLU A 183 7.15 1.89 19.01
CA GLU A 183 6.70 2.27 20.33
C GLU A 183 7.40 1.43 21.40
N PRO A 184 7.77 2.02 22.55
CA PRO A 184 8.32 1.26 23.67
C PRO A 184 7.32 0.23 24.19
N GLU A 185 7.77 -1.00 24.42
CA GLU A 185 6.99 -2.05 25.07
C GLU A 185 7.46 -2.20 26.54
N PRO A 186 6.86 -1.49 27.50
CA PRO A 186 7.35 -1.45 28.87
C PRO A 186 7.18 -2.79 29.62
N ILE A 187 6.20 -3.58 29.22
CA ILE A 187 5.94 -4.93 29.73
C ILE A 187 5.84 -5.86 28.52
N LYS A 188 6.79 -6.76 28.39
CA LYS A 188 6.86 -7.70 27.27
C LYS A 188 6.11 -8.98 27.63
N VAL A 189 4.84 -9.07 27.24
CA VAL A 189 4.04 -10.28 27.44
C VAL A 189 4.20 -11.20 26.23
N ARG A 190 4.55 -12.44 26.48
CA ARG A 190 4.68 -13.49 25.47
C ARG A 190 3.84 -14.69 25.86
N ASN A 191 3.56 -15.55 24.91
CA ASN A 191 2.83 -16.78 25.18
C ASN A 191 3.25 -17.92 24.26
N GLU A 192 3.12 -19.14 24.78
CA GLU A 192 3.24 -20.39 24.02
C GLU A 192 1.96 -21.18 24.18
N SER A 193 1.45 -21.77 23.11
CA SER A 193 0.22 -22.56 23.09
C SER A 193 0.51 -23.97 22.58
N HIS A 194 0.01 -24.97 23.29
CA HIS A 194 0.26 -26.37 22.99
C HIS A 194 -1.02 -27.19 23.20
N SER A 195 -1.09 -28.36 22.55
CA SER A 195 -2.15 -29.35 22.76
C SER A 195 -1.55 -30.65 23.27
N ALA A 196 -2.21 -31.28 24.24
CA ALA A 196 -1.81 -32.57 24.82
C ALA A 196 -3.00 -33.53 24.88
N TYR A 197 -2.74 -34.79 24.58
CA TYR A 197 -3.77 -35.85 24.48
C TYR A 197 -3.69 -36.80 25.69
N ILE A 198 -4.14 -36.32 26.83
CA ILE A 198 -4.17 -37.11 28.06
C ILE A 198 -5.29 -38.14 28.01
N ASN A 199 -4.92 -39.39 28.16
CA ASN A 199 -5.87 -40.52 28.16
C ASN A 199 -6.43 -40.74 29.56
N PHE A 200 -7.74 -40.71 29.67
CA PHE A 200 -8.49 -41.05 30.89
C PHE A 200 -9.25 -42.35 30.70
N TRP A 201 -9.57 -43.03 31.81
CA TRP A 201 -10.55 -44.11 31.77
C TRP A 201 -11.92 -43.52 31.41
N VAL A 202 -12.79 -44.36 30.88
CA VAL A 202 -14.15 -43.93 30.53
C VAL A 202 -14.82 -43.32 31.75
N ASP A 203 -15.38 -42.11 31.58
CA ASP A 203 -16.09 -41.38 32.62
C ASP A 203 -15.24 -41.08 33.86
N ARG A 204 -13.91 -40.94 33.67
CA ARG A 204 -12.94 -40.60 34.74
C ARG A 204 -12.10 -39.39 34.35
N TYR A 205 -11.55 -38.77 35.37
CA TYR A 205 -10.69 -37.57 35.27
C TYR A 205 -9.37 -37.71 36.01
N GLU A 206 -9.12 -38.85 36.71
CA GLU A 206 -7.86 -39.08 37.39
C GLU A 206 -6.73 -39.32 36.39
N ILE A 207 -5.63 -38.59 36.54
CA ILE A 207 -4.42 -38.76 35.72
C ILE A 207 -3.67 -40.00 36.18
N LEU A 208 -3.52 -40.96 35.26
CA LEU A 208 -2.71 -42.13 35.46
C LEU A 208 -1.50 -42.06 34.52
N GLU A 209 -0.33 -41.75 35.09
CA GLU A 209 0.91 -41.54 34.31
C GLU A 209 1.28 -42.72 33.41
N LYS A 210 1.05 -43.94 33.87
CA LYS A 210 1.39 -45.16 33.12
C LYS A 210 0.29 -45.68 32.19
N TYR A 211 -0.80 -44.92 32.05
CA TYR A 211 -1.91 -45.36 31.18
C TYR A 211 -1.68 -44.89 29.74
N LYS A 212 -1.63 -45.83 28.80
CA LYS A 212 -1.38 -45.59 27.39
C LYS A 212 -0.15 -44.70 27.18
N ASN A 213 -0.29 -43.54 26.50
CA ASN A 213 0.79 -42.61 26.15
C ASN A 213 0.94 -41.44 27.17
N ASN A 214 0.25 -41.50 28.29
CA ASN A 214 0.22 -40.39 29.24
C ASN A 214 1.62 -39.95 29.72
N ALA A 215 2.54 -40.90 29.91
CA ALA A 215 3.90 -40.57 30.36
C ALA A 215 4.61 -39.60 29.40
N THR A 216 4.45 -39.81 28.09
CA THR A 216 5.04 -38.93 27.06
C THR A 216 4.35 -37.56 27.00
N GLU A 217 3.01 -37.57 26.98
CA GLU A 217 2.21 -36.33 26.94
C GLU A 217 2.47 -35.45 28.15
N LEU A 218 2.43 -36.04 29.36
CA LEU A 218 2.70 -35.33 30.59
C LEU A 218 4.14 -34.84 30.68
N ALA A 219 5.12 -35.60 30.22
CA ALA A 219 6.52 -35.16 30.16
C ALA A 219 6.67 -33.93 29.25
N GLY A 220 6.02 -33.90 28.08
CA GLY A 220 6.05 -32.74 27.17
C GLY A 220 5.45 -31.48 27.79
N ILE A 221 4.33 -31.62 28.52
CA ILE A 221 3.71 -30.49 29.24
C ILE A 221 4.67 -29.96 30.31
N ILE A 222 5.24 -30.84 31.12
CA ILE A 222 6.17 -30.44 32.20
C ILE A 222 7.42 -29.78 31.60
N GLU A 223 8.00 -30.35 30.56
CA GLU A 223 9.16 -29.82 29.87
C GLU A 223 8.92 -28.39 29.35
N SER A 224 7.79 -28.16 28.66
CA SER A 224 7.47 -26.83 28.12
C SER A 224 7.30 -25.78 29.22
N ILE A 225 6.64 -26.12 30.31
CA ILE A 225 6.46 -25.19 31.45
C ILE A 225 7.77 -24.95 32.18
N THR A 226 8.54 -26.01 32.45
CA THR A 226 9.83 -25.91 33.15
C THR A 226 10.84 -25.11 32.34
N LYS A 227 10.83 -25.23 31.04
CA LYS A 227 11.69 -24.43 30.15
C LYS A 227 11.46 -22.92 30.32
N VAL A 228 10.22 -22.51 30.53
CA VAL A 228 9.89 -21.10 30.80
C VAL A 228 10.22 -20.72 32.22
N ASP A 229 9.91 -21.58 33.21
CA ASP A 229 10.09 -21.32 34.65
C ASP A 229 11.57 -21.29 35.05
N ASP A 230 12.43 -22.08 34.45
CA ASP A 230 13.88 -22.13 34.71
C ASP A 230 14.66 -21.01 34.00
N ASP A 231 14.04 -20.24 33.09
CA ASP A 231 14.69 -19.14 32.42
C ASP A 231 14.62 -17.87 33.27
N GLU A 232 15.78 -17.41 33.75
CA GLU A 232 15.89 -16.23 34.63
C GLU A 232 15.36 -14.93 34.03
N ASP A 233 15.22 -14.87 32.68
CA ASP A 233 14.67 -13.72 31.97
C ASP A 233 13.16 -13.72 31.91
N LEU A 234 12.51 -14.84 32.24
CA LEU A 234 11.08 -15.05 32.07
C LEU A 234 10.38 -15.18 33.43
N THR A 235 9.13 -14.73 33.49
CA THR A 235 8.28 -14.89 34.68
C THR A 235 6.90 -15.34 34.23
N ILE A 236 6.49 -16.56 34.62
CA ILE A 236 5.15 -17.06 34.33
C ILE A 236 4.11 -16.22 35.06
N THR A 237 3.21 -15.60 34.34
CA THR A 237 2.11 -14.80 34.89
C THR A 237 0.80 -15.56 34.96
N SER A 238 0.53 -16.46 34.01
CA SER A 238 -0.59 -17.38 34.04
C SER A 238 -0.40 -18.59 33.13
N ILE A 239 -1.05 -19.68 33.46
CA ILE A 239 -1.21 -20.84 32.58
C ILE A 239 -2.70 -21.10 32.45
N THR A 240 -3.23 -21.17 31.26
CA THR A 240 -4.61 -21.58 31.01
C THR A 240 -4.62 -23.01 30.49
N ILE A 241 -5.45 -23.87 31.06
CA ILE A 241 -5.64 -25.26 30.63
C ILE A 241 -7.09 -25.45 30.24
N GLU A 242 -7.36 -25.71 28.96
CA GLU A 242 -8.66 -25.96 28.39
C GLU A 242 -8.88 -27.46 28.18
N GLY A 243 -9.86 -28.03 28.84
CA GLY A 243 -10.22 -29.44 28.66
C GLY A 243 -11.34 -29.58 27.66
N TRP A 244 -11.19 -30.51 26.70
CA TRP A 244 -12.16 -30.81 25.66
C TRP A 244 -12.65 -32.24 25.78
N ALA A 245 -13.93 -32.46 25.44
CA ALA A 245 -14.57 -33.76 25.35
C ALA A 245 -15.08 -34.03 23.93
N SER A 246 -15.33 -35.29 23.64
CA SER A 246 -16.01 -35.71 22.41
C SER A 246 -17.52 -35.82 22.62
N PRO A 247 -18.34 -35.75 21.55
CA PRO A 247 -19.81 -35.70 21.64
C PRO A 247 -20.53 -36.97 22.04
N GLU A 248 -19.93 -37.89 22.81
CA GLU A 248 -20.53 -39.23 23.07
C GLU A 248 -21.51 -39.27 24.25
N ALA A 249 -21.65 -38.18 25.00
CA ALA A 249 -22.57 -38.12 26.14
C ALA A 249 -23.39 -36.82 26.03
N THR A 250 -24.13 -36.47 27.08
CA THR A 250 -24.86 -35.20 27.08
C THR A 250 -23.93 -34.03 27.20
N GLU A 251 -24.29 -32.89 26.60
CA GLU A 251 -23.56 -31.61 26.69
C GLU A 251 -23.23 -31.25 28.12
N TYR A 252 -24.19 -31.35 29.04
CA TYR A 252 -23.98 -31.09 30.46
C TYR A 252 -22.91 -31.99 31.10
N HIS A 253 -23.01 -33.30 30.83
CA HIS A 253 -22.05 -34.28 31.35
C HIS A 253 -20.64 -33.99 30.81
N ASN A 254 -20.51 -33.75 29.51
CA ASN A 254 -19.23 -33.46 28.87
C ASN A 254 -18.64 -32.12 29.33
N LYS A 255 -19.45 -31.11 29.64
CA LYS A 255 -19.00 -29.88 30.27
C LYS A 255 -18.35 -30.11 31.63
N VAL A 256 -19.03 -30.86 32.52
CA VAL A 256 -18.48 -31.17 33.85
C VAL A 256 -17.25 -32.11 33.76
N LEU A 257 -17.28 -33.09 32.87
CA LEU A 257 -16.17 -34.04 32.69
C LEU A 257 -14.91 -33.30 32.17
N SER A 258 -15.06 -32.41 31.18
CA SER A 258 -13.96 -31.63 30.63
C SER A 258 -13.35 -30.68 31.66
N GLU A 259 -14.17 -30.04 32.51
CA GLU A 259 -13.72 -29.21 33.61
C GLU A 259 -12.94 -30.02 34.66
N ASN A 260 -13.44 -31.16 35.06
CA ASN A 260 -12.75 -32.06 36.00
C ASN A 260 -11.40 -32.55 35.45
N ARG A 261 -11.31 -32.85 34.15
CA ARG A 261 -10.06 -33.23 33.48
C ARG A 261 -9.05 -32.10 33.44
N ALA A 262 -9.50 -30.87 33.09
CA ALA A 262 -8.66 -29.68 33.11
C ALA A 262 -8.13 -29.40 34.50
N ASN A 263 -8.98 -29.48 35.54
CA ASN A 263 -8.57 -29.31 36.91
C ASN A 263 -7.57 -30.37 37.38
N SER A 264 -7.77 -31.63 36.96
CA SER A 264 -6.83 -32.71 37.31
C SER A 264 -5.46 -32.48 36.68
N LEU A 265 -5.41 -31.98 35.43
CA LEU A 265 -4.16 -31.63 34.78
C LEU A 265 -3.51 -30.41 35.47
N ALA A 266 -4.28 -29.39 35.82
CA ALA A 266 -3.78 -28.20 36.52
C ALA A 266 -3.13 -28.56 37.86
N ASN A 267 -3.78 -29.44 38.62
CA ASN A 267 -3.23 -29.94 39.90
C ASN A 267 -1.96 -30.78 39.70
N TYR A 268 -1.94 -31.59 38.65
CA TYR A 268 -0.76 -32.39 38.28
C TYR A 268 0.43 -31.49 37.92
N VAL A 269 0.21 -30.51 37.01
CA VAL A 269 1.21 -29.52 36.62
C VAL A 269 1.77 -28.76 37.81
N SER A 270 0.92 -28.13 38.60
CA SER A 270 1.35 -27.40 39.80
C SER A 270 2.22 -28.25 40.74
N LYS A 271 1.82 -29.51 40.97
CA LYS A 271 2.58 -30.44 41.82
C LYS A 271 3.94 -30.81 41.25
N LYS A 272 4.07 -30.93 39.92
CA LYS A 272 5.29 -31.41 39.24
C LYS A 272 6.28 -30.28 38.95
N THR A 273 5.81 -29.10 38.54
CA THR A 273 6.65 -27.96 38.21
C THR A 273 6.93 -27.04 39.39
N GLY A 274 6.06 -27.02 40.40
CA GLY A 274 6.16 -26.06 41.51
C GLY A 274 5.42 -24.74 41.24
N VAL A 275 4.92 -24.52 40.00
CA VAL A 275 4.14 -23.33 39.67
C VAL A 275 2.91 -23.24 40.59
N GLU A 276 2.68 -22.06 41.18
CA GLU A 276 1.56 -21.84 42.08
C GLU A 276 0.22 -22.16 41.42
N ARG A 277 -0.64 -22.94 42.11
CA ARG A 277 -1.93 -23.37 41.56
C ARG A 277 -2.86 -22.22 41.15
N ASN A 278 -2.75 -21.07 41.83
CA ASN A 278 -3.52 -19.87 41.55
C ASN A 278 -3.13 -19.19 40.23
N LEU A 279 -1.95 -19.48 39.68
CA LEU A 279 -1.52 -19.04 38.34
C LEU A 279 -2.05 -19.96 37.25
N ILE A 280 -2.69 -21.11 37.57
CA ILE A 280 -3.18 -22.08 36.62
C ILE A 280 -4.71 -22.04 36.60
N GLU A 281 -5.27 -21.46 35.54
CA GLU A 281 -6.70 -21.48 35.25
C GLU A 281 -7.08 -22.78 34.52
N ALA A 282 -8.13 -23.47 35.00
CA ALA A 282 -8.64 -24.67 34.38
C ALA A 282 -10.05 -24.44 33.88
N ILE A 283 -10.25 -24.60 32.57
CA ILE A 283 -11.51 -24.34 31.87
C ILE A 283 -12.01 -25.64 31.24
N GLY A 284 -13.23 -26.06 31.58
CA GLY A 284 -13.90 -27.10 30.84
C GLY A 284 -14.61 -26.53 29.63
N CYS A 285 -14.19 -26.86 28.42
CA CYS A 285 -14.76 -26.35 27.20
C CYS A 285 -15.98 -27.17 26.73
N GLY A 286 -16.19 -28.37 27.28
CA GLY A 286 -17.25 -29.26 26.85
C GLY A 286 -16.87 -30.01 25.58
N GLU A 287 -17.80 -30.11 24.65
CA GLU A 287 -17.67 -30.86 23.41
C GLU A 287 -16.98 -30.06 22.31
N ASP A 288 -15.98 -30.65 21.63
CA ASP A 288 -15.22 -30.03 20.56
C ASP A 288 -15.88 -30.22 19.20
N TRP A 289 -16.94 -29.50 18.95
CA TRP A 289 -17.66 -29.54 17.66
C TRP A 289 -16.89 -28.86 16.52
N ASP A 290 -16.11 -27.85 16.81
CA ASP A 290 -15.27 -27.17 15.82
C ASP A 290 -14.11 -28.07 15.41
N GLY A 291 -13.44 -28.72 16.36
CA GLY A 291 -12.43 -29.74 16.05
C GLY A 291 -13.01 -30.93 15.27
N LEU A 292 -14.26 -31.35 15.54
CA LEU A 292 -14.93 -32.37 14.73
C LEU A 292 -15.11 -31.90 13.29
N ARG A 293 -15.49 -30.64 13.08
CA ARG A 293 -15.62 -30.05 11.73
C ARG A 293 -14.30 -30.08 10.99
N GLU A 294 -13.22 -29.63 11.63
CA GLU A 294 -11.86 -29.65 11.06
C GLU A 294 -11.42 -31.08 10.67
N LEU A 295 -11.69 -32.08 11.52
CA LEU A 295 -11.38 -33.46 11.21
C LEU A 295 -12.19 -33.99 10.04
N VAL A 296 -13.47 -33.63 9.91
CA VAL A 296 -14.30 -33.93 8.76
C VAL A 296 -13.76 -33.24 7.49
N ASP A 297 -13.29 -31.99 7.61
CA ASP A 297 -12.64 -31.24 6.52
C ASP A 297 -11.38 -31.93 6.02
N ALA A 298 -10.55 -32.41 6.94
CA ALA A 298 -9.32 -33.12 6.65
C ALA A 298 -9.54 -34.54 6.12
N THR A 299 -10.80 -35.04 6.07
CA THR A 299 -11.14 -36.40 5.65
C THR A 299 -12.04 -36.42 4.41
N PRO A 300 -11.53 -36.10 3.21
CA PRO A 300 -12.34 -36.03 1.99
C PRO A 300 -12.98 -37.37 1.60
N GLY A 301 -12.42 -38.49 2.07
CA GLY A 301 -12.96 -39.85 1.84
C GLY A 301 -14.01 -40.31 2.85
N LEU A 302 -14.54 -39.43 3.69
CA LEU A 302 -15.65 -39.80 4.60
C LEU A 302 -16.93 -40.00 3.80
N TYR A 303 -17.50 -41.21 3.91
CA TYR A 303 -18.75 -41.54 3.22
C TYR A 303 -19.90 -40.66 3.74
N LYS A 304 -20.71 -40.11 2.81
CA LYS A 304 -21.80 -39.17 3.10
C LYS A 304 -21.34 -37.93 3.92
N ARG A 305 -20.15 -37.45 3.66
CA ARG A 305 -19.58 -36.28 4.28
C ARG A 305 -20.53 -35.05 4.27
N ASP A 306 -21.29 -34.87 3.17
CA ASP A 306 -22.27 -33.79 3.05
C ASP A 306 -23.39 -33.90 4.10
N LYS A 307 -23.84 -35.14 4.43
CA LYS A 307 -24.84 -35.35 5.48
C LYS A 307 -24.28 -35.07 6.87
N VAL A 308 -23.02 -35.37 7.10
CA VAL A 308 -22.35 -35.02 8.34
C VAL A 308 -22.28 -33.48 8.48
N TYR A 309 -21.90 -32.77 7.42
CA TYR A 309 -21.91 -31.31 7.42
C TYR A 309 -23.28 -30.68 7.62
N GLU A 310 -24.30 -31.22 6.98
CA GLU A 310 -25.69 -30.76 7.17
C GLU A 310 -26.08 -30.79 8.66
N ILE A 311 -25.69 -31.85 9.38
CA ILE A 311 -25.95 -31.99 10.82
C ILE A 311 -25.07 -31.01 11.62
N LEU A 312 -23.76 -30.94 11.35
CA LEU A 312 -22.84 -30.06 12.05
C LEU A 312 -23.27 -28.60 11.93
N ASN A 313 -23.75 -28.17 10.78
CA ASN A 313 -24.17 -26.79 10.50
C ASN A 313 -25.64 -26.48 10.85
N SER A 314 -26.39 -27.48 11.34
CA SER A 314 -27.80 -27.33 11.73
C SER A 314 -27.93 -26.50 13.02
N ASN A 315 -29.10 -25.91 13.23
CA ASN A 315 -29.47 -25.22 14.46
C ASN A 315 -30.00 -26.13 15.56
N LEU A 316 -29.65 -27.42 15.51
CA LEU A 316 -30.04 -28.41 16.53
C LEU A 316 -29.18 -28.16 17.79
N SER A 317 -29.70 -28.61 18.97
CA SER A 317 -28.86 -28.70 20.18
C SER A 317 -27.72 -29.71 20.00
N LEU A 318 -26.64 -29.57 20.78
CA LEU A 318 -25.48 -30.45 20.67
C LEU A 318 -25.87 -31.93 20.83
N ASP A 319 -26.67 -32.26 21.84
CA ASP A 319 -27.22 -33.62 22.05
C ASP A 319 -28.04 -34.11 20.86
N GLN A 320 -28.81 -33.22 20.22
CA GLN A 320 -29.59 -33.60 19.03
C GLN A 320 -28.68 -33.84 17.82
N LYS A 321 -27.58 -33.05 17.68
CA LYS A 321 -26.59 -33.29 16.62
C LYS A 321 -25.94 -34.66 16.76
N ASP A 322 -25.46 -35.02 17.97
CA ASP A 322 -24.85 -36.32 18.21
C ASP A 322 -25.87 -37.45 17.94
N TYR A 323 -27.09 -37.31 18.45
CA TYR A 323 -28.15 -38.26 18.12
C TYR A 323 -28.39 -38.42 16.62
N ARG A 324 -28.42 -37.33 15.86
CA ARG A 324 -28.58 -37.37 14.39
C ARG A 324 -27.40 -38.03 13.70
N LEU A 325 -26.17 -37.75 14.14
CA LEU A 325 -24.97 -38.41 13.63
C LEU A 325 -25.04 -39.94 13.86
N SER A 326 -25.47 -40.36 15.05
CA SER A 326 -25.61 -41.79 15.38
C SER A 326 -26.68 -42.52 14.55
N GLN A 327 -27.66 -41.81 14.00
CA GLN A 327 -28.72 -42.36 13.13
C GLN A 327 -28.32 -42.42 11.65
N LEU A 328 -27.14 -41.93 11.26
CA LEU A 328 -26.70 -42.00 9.87
C LEU A 328 -26.51 -43.43 9.39
N GLN A 329 -27.00 -43.70 8.19
CA GLN A 329 -26.87 -45.03 7.56
C GLN A 329 -25.94 -44.94 6.33
N PRO A 330 -25.06 -45.93 6.13
CA PRO A 330 -24.81 -47.10 7.00
C PRO A 330 -24.17 -46.69 8.34
N SER A 331 -24.32 -47.50 9.35
CA SER A 331 -23.80 -47.26 10.72
C SER A 331 -22.28 -47.08 10.78
N ASP A 332 -21.57 -47.53 9.75
CA ASP A 332 -20.11 -47.36 9.61
C ASP A 332 -19.69 -45.88 9.62
N ILE A 333 -20.58 -44.96 9.22
CA ILE A 333 -20.29 -43.51 9.25
C ILE A 333 -20.04 -43.07 10.70
N TYR A 334 -21.00 -43.37 11.59
CA TYR A 334 -20.86 -43.01 13.01
C TYR A 334 -19.73 -43.80 13.69
N ALA A 335 -19.59 -45.10 13.32
CA ALA A 335 -18.46 -45.89 13.81
C ALA A 335 -17.09 -45.29 13.44
N ARG A 336 -16.95 -44.69 12.27
CA ARG A 336 -15.73 -43.98 11.89
C ARG A 336 -15.55 -42.70 12.72
N LEU A 337 -16.62 -41.91 12.95
CA LEU A 337 -16.53 -40.72 13.82
C LEU A 337 -16.05 -41.15 15.22
N MET A 338 -16.65 -42.19 15.81
CA MET A 338 -16.33 -42.70 17.13
C MET A 338 -14.88 -43.22 17.28
N ASN A 339 -14.39 -43.94 16.28
CA ASN A 339 -13.12 -44.65 16.38
C ASN A 339 -11.93 -43.84 15.84
N GLU A 340 -12.13 -42.99 14.83
CA GLU A 340 -11.05 -42.28 14.13
C GLU A 340 -10.98 -40.78 14.49
N MET A 341 -12.12 -40.13 14.81
CA MET A 341 -12.20 -38.70 15.03
C MET A 341 -12.40 -38.33 16.50
N TYR A 342 -13.39 -38.88 17.17
CA TYR A 342 -13.72 -38.55 18.56
C TYR A 342 -12.55 -38.71 19.55
N PRO A 343 -11.66 -39.72 19.42
CA PRO A 343 -10.47 -39.79 20.28
C PRO A 343 -9.54 -38.59 20.17
N LYS A 344 -9.48 -37.91 19.01
CA LYS A 344 -8.68 -36.76 18.77
C LYS A 344 -9.28 -35.46 19.35
N LEU A 345 -10.57 -35.48 19.65
CA LEU A 345 -11.26 -34.34 20.29
C LEU A 345 -11.08 -34.32 21.81
N ARG A 346 -10.63 -35.42 22.40
CA ARG A 346 -10.37 -35.54 23.84
C ARG A 346 -8.95 -35.08 24.15
N ARG A 347 -8.77 -33.76 24.21
CA ARG A 347 -7.46 -33.14 24.44
C ARG A 347 -7.51 -32.10 25.53
N ASN A 348 -6.35 -31.69 25.99
CA ASN A 348 -6.17 -30.49 26.78
C ASN A 348 -5.29 -29.54 25.98
N ASP A 349 -5.82 -28.36 25.65
CA ASP A 349 -5.02 -27.26 25.14
C ASP A 349 -4.50 -26.45 26.32
N TYR A 350 -3.24 -26.05 26.29
CA TYR A 350 -2.70 -25.20 27.34
C TYR A 350 -1.87 -24.06 26.76
N LYS A 351 -1.96 -22.93 27.43
CA LYS A 351 -1.29 -21.71 27.07
C LYS A 351 -0.50 -21.18 28.25
N ILE A 352 0.79 -21.01 28.06
CA ILE A 352 1.69 -20.43 29.05
C ILE A 352 1.83 -18.95 28.70
N ILE A 353 1.50 -18.06 29.61
CA ILE A 353 1.66 -16.60 29.47
C ILE A 353 2.74 -16.18 30.45
N TYR A 354 3.73 -15.48 29.92
CA TYR A 354 4.87 -15.04 30.72
C TYR A 354 5.31 -13.62 30.32
N GLU A 355 5.93 -12.94 31.23
CA GLU A 355 6.61 -11.67 31.03
C GLU A 355 8.09 -11.92 30.80
N VAL A 356 8.67 -11.18 29.85
CA VAL A 356 10.10 -11.11 29.61
C VAL A 356 10.62 -9.84 30.26
N ARG A 357 11.69 -9.91 31.05
CA ARG A 357 12.28 -8.70 31.64
C ARG A 357 12.84 -7.77 30.56
N ASN A 358 13.02 -6.51 30.87
CA ASN A 358 13.70 -5.57 29.99
C ASN A 358 15.21 -5.79 30.04
N PHE A 359 15.86 -5.55 28.89
CA PHE A 359 17.30 -5.71 28.74
C PHE A 359 17.99 -4.36 28.55
N ASP A 360 19.21 -4.24 29.08
CA ASP A 360 20.07 -3.12 28.73
C ASP A 360 20.67 -3.30 27.30
N LEU A 361 21.36 -2.27 26.80
CA LEU A 361 21.89 -2.28 25.44
C LEU A 361 22.94 -3.39 25.21
N GLU A 362 23.75 -3.69 26.22
CA GLU A 362 24.80 -4.71 26.08
C GLU A 362 24.18 -6.12 26.07
N GLU A 363 23.20 -6.36 26.92
CA GLU A 363 22.42 -7.60 26.92
C GLU A 363 21.69 -7.76 25.56
N ALA A 364 21.01 -6.69 25.10
CA ALA A 364 20.27 -6.72 23.85
C ALA A 364 21.17 -7.00 22.62
N ARG A 365 22.40 -6.44 22.59
CA ARG A 365 23.39 -6.75 21.56
C ARG A 365 23.80 -8.22 21.51
N ARG A 366 23.82 -8.91 22.61
CA ARG A 366 24.08 -10.34 22.66
C ARG A 366 22.84 -11.14 22.26
N LEU A 367 21.70 -10.81 22.86
CA LEU A 367 20.46 -11.55 22.67
C LEU A 367 19.91 -11.44 21.24
N ILE A 368 20.21 -10.38 20.49
CA ILE A 368 19.79 -10.25 19.08
C ILE A 368 20.35 -11.36 18.18
N HIS A 369 21.45 -11.99 18.60
CA HIS A 369 22.07 -13.11 17.89
C HIS A 369 21.68 -14.49 18.45
N GLU A 370 21.33 -14.55 19.74
CA GLU A 370 21.09 -15.81 20.46
C GLU A 370 19.58 -16.13 20.53
N THR A 371 18.78 -15.18 20.99
CA THR A 371 17.34 -15.31 21.29
C THR A 371 16.62 -13.99 21.01
N PRO A 372 16.58 -13.53 19.74
CA PRO A 372 16.02 -12.21 19.41
C PRO A 372 14.52 -12.07 19.76
N GLU A 373 13.80 -13.18 19.91
CA GLU A 373 12.39 -13.22 20.34
C GLU A 373 12.18 -12.74 21.79
N LYS A 374 13.23 -12.69 22.62
CA LYS A 374 13.17 -12.08 23.95
C LYS A 374 13.18 -10.55 23.91
N LEU A 375 13.70 -9.95 22.82
CA LEU A 375 13.77 -8.50 22.68
C LEU A 375 12.43 -7.94 22.17
N SER A 376 12.06 -6.75 22.60
CA SER A 376 11.00 -5.99 21.95
C SER A 376 11.50 -5.36 20.65
N VAL A 377 10.61 -4.92 19.78
CA VAL A 377 10.98 -4.18 18.57
C VAL A 377 11.79 -2.93 18.93
N ASP A 378 11.36 -2.18 19.96
CA ASP A 378 12.06 -1.01 20.47
C ASP A 378 13.49 -1.33 20.97
N GLU A 379 13.69 -2.45 21.69
CA GLU A 379 15.02 -2.89 22.12
C GLU A 379 15.91 -3.25 20.92
N ILE A 380 15.39 -3.95 19.91
CA ILE A 380 16.12 -4.24 18.66
C ILE A 380 16.52 -2.95 17.94
N TYR A 381 15.63 -1.96 17.91
CA TYR A 381 15.92 -0.66 17.31
C TYR A 381 16.90 0.19 18.11
N LYS A 382 16.95 0.03 19.43
CA LYS A 382 18.03 0.60 20.26
C LYS A 382 19.38 -0.03 19.91
N VAL A 383 19.42 -1.34 19.67
CA VAL A 383 20.61 -2.02 19.16
C VAL A 383 21.01 -1.47 17.80
N ALA A 384 20.07 -1.37 16.85
CA ALA A 384 20.32 -0.77 15.53
C ALA A 384 20.90 0.65 15.66
N GLY A 385 20.23 1.53 16.43
CA GLY A 385 20.67 2.91 16.64
C GLY A 385 22.01 3.07 17.36
N SER A 386 22.59 2.00 17.91
CA SER A 386 23.93 2.00 18.50
C SER A 386 25.05 1.81 17.45
N TYR A 387 24.69 1.52 16.20
CA TYR A 387 25.58 1.39 15.07
C TYR A 387 25.39 2.51 14.06
N GLU A 388 26.33 2.66 13.14
CA GLU A 388 26.19 3.59 12.01
C GLU A 388 25.10 3.09 11.06
N GLU A 389 24.20 4.00 10.64
CA GLU A 389 23.12 3.68 9.71
C GLU A 389 23.70 3.10 8.40
N GLY A 390 23.15 1.99 7.96
CA GLY A 390 23.63 1.26 6.78
C GLY A 390 24.83 0.33 7.03
N SER A 391 25.38 0.30 8.26
CA SER A 391 26.39 -0.72 8.61
C SER A 391 25.77 -2.12 8.58
N LYS A 392 26.63 -3.16 8.53
CA LYS A 392 26.14 -4.55 8.54
C LYS A 392 25.36 -4.88 9.80
N GLU A 393 25.80 -4.37 10.93
CA GLU A 393 25.19 -4.57 12.24
C GLU A 393 23.84 -3.85 12.33
N TYR A 394 23.76 -2.63 11.82
CA TYR A 394 22.50 -1.88 11.70
C TYR A 394 21.50 -2.66 10.85
N ASN A 395 21.91 -3.04 9.64
CA ASN A 395 21.05 -3.74 8.68
C ASN A 395 20.58 -5.09 9.23
N PHE A 396 21.48 -5.83 9.90
CA PHE A 396 21.14 -7.09 10.57
C PHE A 396 20.05 -6.88 11.66
N ALA A 397 20.15 -5.82 12.44
CA ALA A 397 19.16 -5.54 13.48
C ALA A 397 17.78 -5.19 12.86
N ILE A 398 17.74 -4.35 11.82
CA ILE A 398 16.50 -3.99 11.10
C ILE A 398 15.84 -5.23 10.49
N GLU A 399 16.62 -6.07 9.82
CA GLU A 399 16.17 -7.35 9.25
C GLU A 399 15.63 -8.29 10.33
N THR A 400 16.33 -8.39 11.47
CA THR A 400 15.94 -9.25 12.60
C THR A 400 14.61 -8.81 13.17
N ALA A 401 14.39 -7.49 13.35
CA ALA A 401 13.11 -6.98 13.83
C ALA A 401 11.93 -7.42 12.94
N ALA A 402 12.05 -7.30 11.62
CA ALA A 402 11.01 -7.70 10.69
C ALA A 402 10.81 -9.23 10.63
N LYS A 403 11.87 -10.02 10.81
CA LYS A 403 11.77 -11.49 10.82
C LYS A 403 11.11 -12.02 12.08
N VAL A 404 11.43 -11.44 13.23
CA VAL A 404 10.86 -11.85 14.53
C VAL A 404 9.43 -11.34 14.68
N TYR A 405 9.16 -10.12 14.18
CA TYR A 405 7.87 -9.44 14.30
C TYR A 405 7.27 -9.07 12.94
N PRO A 406 6.93 -10.04 12.09
CA PRO A 406 6.49 -9.76 10.71
C PRO A 406 5.14 -9.03 10.61
N THR A 407 4.36 -9.00 11.70
CA THR A 407 3.09 -8.27 11.78
C THR A 407 3.22 -6.90 12.45
N ASP A 408 4.40 -6.55 12.95
CA ASP A 408 4.68 -5.23 13.50
C ASP A 408 4.92 -4.23 12.37
N VAL A 409 4.11 -3.17 12.34
CA VAL A 409 4.12 -2.21 11.23
C VAL A 409 5.43 -1.43 11.15
N PRO A 410 5.94 -0.81 12.23
CA PRO A 410 7.25 -0.17 12.24
C PRO A 410 8.39 -1.07 11.77
N ALA A 411 8.45 -2.30 12.27
CA ALA A 411 9.50 -3.24 11.89
C ALA A 411 9.46 -3.56 10.39
N MET A 412 8.28 -3.83 9.84
CA MET A 412 8.13 -4.20 8.43
C MET A 412 8.36 -2.99 7.50
N VAL A 413 7.77 -1.83 7.79
CA VAL A 413 7.95 -0.63 6.95
C VAL A 413 9.42 -0.21 6.89
N ASN A 414 10.11 -0.18 8.01
CA ASN A 414 11.52 0.22 8.05
C ASN A 414 12.44 -0.79 7.36
N TYR A 415 12.12 -2.08 7.45
CA TYR A 415 12.87 -3.12 6.72
C TYR A 415 12.67 -2.99 5.21
N VAL A 416 11.44 -2.76 4.77
CA VAL A 416 11.15 -2.52 3.34
C VAL A 416 11.87 -1.27 2.84
N ARG A 417 11.89 -0.17 3.61
CA ARG A 417 12.71 1.02 3.28
C ARG A 417 14.18 0.66 3.07
N HIS A 418 14.73 -0.19 3.94
CA HIS A 418 16.11 -0.66 3.79
C HIS A 418 16.30 -1.46 2.50
N LEU A 419 15.41 -2.41 2.20
CA LEU A 419 15.47 -3.19 0.95
C LEU A 419 15.35 -2.31 -0.30
N VAL A 420 14.49 -1.29 -0.25
CA VAL A 420 14.36 -0.30 -1.33
C VAL A 420 15.65 0.48 -1.53
N ALA A 421 16.29 0.92 -0.45
CA ALA A 421 17.57 1.64 -0.52
C ALA A 421 18.68 0.76 -1.14
N GLU A 422 18.63 -0.55 -0.99
CA GLU A 422 19.51 -1.52 -1.64
C GLU A 422 19.07 -1.89 -3.07
N GLY A 423 17.95 -1.36 -3.56
CA GLY A 423 17.41 -1.68 -4.89
C GLY A 423 16.70 -3.04 -4.99
N LYS A 424 16.41 -3.68 -3.88
CA LYS A 424 15.80 -5.03 -3.78
C LYS A 424 14.27 -4.99 -3.81
N LEU A 425 13.67 -4.34 -4.82
CA LEU A 425 12.23 -4.08 -4.87
C LEU A 425 11.35 -5.35 -4.84
N ASN A 426 11.77 -6.43 -5.48
CA ASN A 426 11.02 -7.68 -5.50
C ASN A 426 11.05 -8.40 -4.15
N GLU A 427 12.18 -8.35 -3.45
CA GLU A 427 12.33 -8.89 -2.09
C GLU A 427 11.43 -8.09 -1.13
N ALA A 428 11.43 -6.77 -1.23
CA ALA A 428 10.55 -5.88 -0.47
C ALA A 428 9.06 -6.27 -0.59
N LEU A 429 8.57 -6.52 -1.82
CA LEU A 429 7.20 -6.97 -2.05
C LEU A 429 6.95 -8.37 -1.45
N SER A 430 7.92 -9.28 -1.52
CA SER A 430 7.79 -10.62 -0.94
C SER A 430 7.66 -10.57 0.59
N GLU A 431 8.43 -9.70 1.25
CA GLU A 431 8.36 -9.54 2.70
C GLU A 431 7.02 -8.93 3.15
N LEU A 432 6.48 -7.96 2.39
CA LEU A 432 5.17 -7.36 2.68
C LEU A 432 4.02 -8.38 2.67
N GLN A 433 4.14 -9.51 1.97
CA GLN A 433 3.13 -10.59 2.01
C GLN A 433 3.00 -11.24 3.38
N ARG A 434 4.02 -11.13 4.24
CA ARG A 434 4.05 -11.66 5.61
C ARG A 434 3.52 -10.67 6.64
N SER A 435 3.25 -9.43 6.24
CA SER A 435 2.85 -8.32 7.11
C SER A 435 1.33 -8.23 7.29
N LYS A 436 0.91 -7.25 8.09
CA LYS A 436 -0.50 -6.89 8.30
C LYS A 436 -1.03 -6.05 7.13
N ARG A 437 -1.41 -6.68 6.04
CA ARG A 437 -1.74 -6.06 4.75
C ARG A 437 -2.94 -5.10 4.76
N ASP A 438 -3.77 -5.11 5.76
CA ASP A 438 -4.90 -4.19 5.96
C ASP A 438 -4.50 -2.88 6.67
N ASP A 439 -3.25 -2.78 7.13
CA ASP A 439 -2.74 -1.55 7.75
C ASP A 439 -2.41 -0.50 6.68
N LYS A 440 -2.76 0.76 6.98
CA LYS A 440 -2.57 1.90 6.05
C LYS A 440 -1.11 2.17 5.70
N ASP A 441 -0.18 1.97 6.63
CA ASP A 441 1.24 2.28 6.42
C ASP A 441 1.92 1.13 5.67
N ILE A 442 1.46 -0.11 5.86
CA ILE A 442 1.85 -1.26 5.02
C ILE A 442 1.36 -1.06 3.59
N GLN A 443 0.11 -0.64 3.38
CA GLN A 443 -0.40 -0.34 2.03
C GLN A 443 0.33 0.83 1.39
N ALA A 444 0.66 1.88 2.16
CA ALA A 444 1.42 3.01 1.65
C ALA A 444 2.81 2.61 1.14
N VAL A 445 3.52 1.77 1.90
CA VAL A 445 4.85 1.30 1.50
C VAL A 445 4.78 0.29 0.35
N GLU A 446 3.74 -0.56 0.27
CA GLU A 446 3.52 -1.45 -0.87
C GLU A 446 3.32 -0.64 -2.15
N GLY A 447 2.48 0.39 -2.10
CA GLY A 447 2.27 1.33 -3.19
C GLY A 447 3.56 2.07 -3.58
N TYR A 448 4.34 2.53 -2.60
CA TYR A 448 5.65 3.15 -2.84
C TYR A 448 6.62 2.24 -3.61
N VAL A 449 6.70 0.96 -3.25
CA VAL A 449 7.55 0.00 -3.97
C VAL A 449 7.08 -0.18 -5.42
N TYR A 450 5.77 -0.24 -5.68
CA TYR A 450 5.23 -0.31 -7.05
C TYR A 450 5.49 0.98 -7.85
N LEU A 451 5.46 2.17 -7.22
CA LEU A 451 5.86 3.42 -7.88
C LEU A 451 7.31 3.35 -8.39
N LEU A 452 8.22 2.87 -7.54
CA LEU A 452 9.63 2.73 -7.90
C LEU A 452 9.89 1.67 -8.99
N LYS A 453 8.98 0.70 -9.13
CA LYS A 453 9.00 -0.28 -10.22
C LYS A 453 8.41 0.27 -11.52
N GLY A 454 7.76 1.43 -11.50
CA GLY A 454 7.03 1.97 -12.64
C GLY A 454 5.67 1.30 -12.90
N GLU A 455 5.16 0.53 -11.96
CA GLU A 455 3.86 -0.16 -12.03
C GLU A 455 2.75 0.77 -11.48
N TYR A 456 2.55 1.92 -12.15
CA TYR A 456 1.75 3.04 -11.64
C TYR A 456 0.29 2.72 -11.41
N ASP A 457 -0.36 1.91 -12.27
CA ASP A 457 -1.76 1.51 -12.09
C ASP A 457 -1.96 0.68 -10.82
N VAL A 458 -1.03 -0.26 -10.54
CA VAL A 458 -1.06 -1.08 -9.33
C VAL A 458 -0.77 -0.23 -8.10
N ALA A 459 0.25 0.62 -8.18
CA ALA A 459 0.63 1.54 -7.12
C ALA A 459 -0.53 2.43 -6.69
N ARG A 460 -1.27 2.99 -7.65
CA ARG A 460 -2.41 3.88 -7.41
C ARG A 460 -3.45 3.23 -6.51
N GLY A 461 -3.81 1.96 -6.76
CA GLY A 461 -4.79 1.24 -5.95
C GLY A 461 -4.39 1.16 -4.46
N PHE A 462 -3.14 0.84 -4.17
CA PHE A 462 -2.62 0.79 -2.79
C PHE A 462 -2.54 2.18 -2.15
N ILE A 463 -2.04 3.17 -2.89
CA ILE A 463 -1.83 4.53 -2.39
C ILE A 463 -3.16 5.22 -2.10
N GLU A 464 -4.17 5.09 -2.97
CA GLU A 464 -5.50 5.65 -2.75
C GLU A 464 -6.17 5.06 -1.51
N ALA A 465 -6.09 3.73 -1.31
CA ALA A 465 -6.61 3.06 -0.13
C ALA A 465 -5.91 3.56 1.15
N ALA A 466 -4.58 3.63 1.14
CA ALA A 466 -3.78 4.11 2.26
C ALA A 466 -4.03 5.61 2.56
N ALA A 467 -4.13 6.45 1.53
CA ALA A 467 -4.44 7.88 1.68
C ALA A 467 -5.83 8.12 2.27
N ALA A 468 -6.83 7.34 1.82
CA ALA A 468 -8.19 7.37 2.38
C ALA A 468 -8.21 6.92 3.85
N ALA A 469 -7.34 5.99 4.24
CA ALA A 469 -7.15 5.55 5.63
C ALA A 469 -6.29 6.51 6.48
N GLY A 470 -5.76 7.59 5.87
CA GLY A 470 -5.07 8.67 6.57
C GLY A 470 -3.55 8.56 6.61
N SER A 471 -2.90 7.79 5.71
CA SER A 471 -1.44 7.79 5.57
C SER A 471 -0.96 9.07 4.88
N GLU A 472 -0.06 9.82 5.53
CA GLU A 472 0.47 11.07 4.98
C GLU A 472 1.45 10.81 3.82
N ASP A 473 2.26 9.76 3.91
CA ASP A 473 3.16 9.36 2.82
C ASP A 473 2.36 8.98 1.56
N ALA A 474 1.25 8.26 1.73
CA ALA A 474 0.38 7.91 0.62
C ALA A 474 -0.27 9.13 -0.02
N LYS A 475 -0.72 10.11 0.77
CA LYS A 475 -1.27 11.38 0.25
C LYS A 475 -0.22 12.14 -0.56
N HIS A 476 1.01 12.22 -0.04
CA HIS A 476 2.11 12.85 -0.75
C HIS A 476 2.41 12.13 -2.08
N ASN A 477 2.58 10.81 -2.02
CA ASN A 477 2.92 9.98 -3.19
C ASN A 477 1.83 10.02 -4.27
N LEU A 478 0.55 10.08 -3.87
CA LEU A 478 -0.57 10.23 -4.78
C LEU A 478 -0.50 11.58 -5.52
N ALA A 479 -0.24 12.66 -4.79
CA ALA A 479 -0.11 13.98 -5.39
C ALA A 479 1.09 14.08 -6.35
N GLU A 480 2.19 13.40 -6.05
CA GLU A 480 3.36 13.33 -6.93
C GLU A 480 3.08 12.49 -8.19
N LEU A 481 2.36 11.38 -8.04
CA LEU A 481 1.93 10.54 -9.16
C LEU A 481 0.98 11.30 -10.09
N ASP A 482 0.01 12.05 -9.53
CA ASP A 482 -0.92 12.86 -10.31
C ASP A 482 -0.20 13.93 -11.15
N LYS A 483 0.81 14.61 -10.58
CA LYS A 483 1.65 15.57 -11.31
C LYS A 483 2.45 14.89 -12.43
N TYR A 484 3.00 13.71 -12.15
CA TYR A 484 3.75 12.94 -13.14
C TYR A 484 2.85 12.55 -14.32
N GLU A 485 1.68 12.00 -14.05
CA GLU A 485 0.73 11.60 -15.11
C GLU A 485 0.20 12.80 -15.91
N GLN A 486 0.00 13.96 -15.27
CA GLN A 486 -0.37 15.19 -15.97
C GLN A 486 0.75 15.71 -16.88
N SER A 487 2.02 15.35 -16.58
CA SER A 487 3.18 15.77 -17.39
C SER A 487 3.42 14.85 -18.61
N LEU A 488 2.83 13.65 -18.61
CA LEU A 488 2.91 12.70 -19.73
C LEU A 488 1.96 13.11 -20.87
#